data_41f1bbf1d54546b7062cba83fbd99375
#
_entry.id   41f1bbf1d54546b7062cba83fbd99375
#
_cell.length_a   1.000
_cell.length_b   1.000
_cell.length_c   1.000
_cell.angle_alpha   90.00
_cell.angle_beta   90.00
_cell.angle_gamma   90.00
#
_symmetry.space_group_name_H-M   'P 1'
#
loop_
_entity.id
_entity.type
_entity.pdbx_description
1 polymer ?
#
loop_
_entity_poly.entity_id
_entity_poly.type
_entity_poly.pdbx_seq_one_letter_code
_entity_poly.pdbx_strand_id
1 'polypeptide(L)'
;MKTPIVGAVFLLVACPLWAQEQVSTMNRTRLLQSQTSVLDNRAATQYSNSERLLPPSAEGVAFVAPYNGSYQGPYLAMARAAAARHNIPADLFLRLVQQESGWNANAISVKGALGLAQLMPQTAAVLGVNPGDPAQNLNGGARYLRQQYEKFGDWRLALAAYNAGPGAVDRYRDVPPYAETQNYVRVIWGR
;
A
#
# COMPACT_ATOMS: atom_id res chain seq x y z
N MET A 1 3.80 -90.74 -34.08
CA MET A 1 5.26 -90.80 -34.03
C MET A 1 5.75 -89.41 -33.64
N LYS A 2 6.67 -89.36 -32.73
CA LYS A 2 6.94 -88.18 -31.86
C LYS A 2 7.99 -87.25 -32.45
N THR A 3 7.69 -85.97 -32.58
CA THR A 3 8.63 -84.95 -32.95
C THR A 3 9.16 -84.28 -31.67
N PRO A 4 10.47 -84.05 -31.52
CA PRO A 4 10.97 -83.26 -30.41
C PRO A 4 11.03 -81.74 -30.75
N ILE A 5 10.61 -80.96 -29.84
CA ILE A 5 10.64 -79.50 -29.85
C ILE A 5 12.04 -79.10 -29.39
N VAL A 6 12.75 -78.34 -30.23
CA VAL A 6 14.01 -77.66 -29.87
C VAL A 6 13.70 -76.30 -29.27
N GLY A 7 13.99 -76.19 -28.00
CA GLY A 7 13.86 -74.91 -27.30
C GLY A 7 15.07 -74.03 -27.55
N ALA A 8 14.84 -72.85 -28.12
CA ALA A 8 15.84 -71.78 -28.22
C ALA A 8 15.91 -70.97 -26.91
N VAL A 9 17.04 -71.08 -26.23
CA VAL A 9 17.35 -70.27 -25.07
C VAL A 9 17.86 -68.90 -25.55
N PHE A 10 17.05 -67.85 -25.39
CA PHE A 10 17.48 -66.42 -25.54
C PHE A 10 18.18 -65.99 -24.29
N LEU A 11 19.48 -65.76 -24.32
CA LEU A 11 20.27 -65.10 -23.32
C LEU A 11 20.04 -63.54 -23.46
N LEU A 12 19.22 -63.00 -22.60
CA LEU A 12 19.10 -61.55 -22.41
C LEU A 12 20.33 -61.02 -21.67
N VAL A 13 21.22 -60.39 -22.40
CA VAL A 13 22.29 -59.61 -21.83
C VAL A 13 21.66 -58.30 -21.28
N ALA A 14 21.52 -58.24 -19.98
CA ALA A 14 21.11 -57.01 -19.27
C ALA A 14 22.28 -56.01 -19.27
N CYS A 15 22.19 -54.98 -20.08
CA CYS A 15 23.04 -53.79 -19.97
C CYS A 15 22.63 -53.00 -18.72
N PRO A 16 23.54 -52.66 -17.81
CA PRO A 16 23.23 -51.75 -16.72
C PRO A 16 23.25 -50.30 -17.24
N LEU A 17 22.08 -49.77 -17.59
CA LEU A 17 21.83 -48.35 -17.83
C LEU A 17 21.50 -47.68 -16.51
N TRP A 18 22.49 -47.40 -15.66
CA TRP A 18 22.32 -46.49 -14.51
C TRP A 18 23.64 -45.82 -14.15
N ALA A 19 24.06 -44.91 -15.00
CA ALA A 19 24.94 -43.83 -14.59
C ALA A 19 24.33 -42.50 -15.12
N GLN A 20 23.13 -42.19 -14.67
CA GLN A 20 22.61 -40.84 -14.80
C GLN A 20 23.11 -40.04 -13.58
N GLU A 21 24.16 -39.30 -13.85
CA GLU A 21 24.74 -38.37 -12.94
C GLU A 21 23.64 -37.42 -12.46
N GLN A 22 23.13 -37.67 -11.24
CA GLN A 22 22.29 -36.71 -10.53
C GLN A 22 23.18 -35.51 -10.17
N VAL A 23 23.36 -34.62 -11.13
CA VAL A 23 23.84 -33.27 -10.83
C VAL A 23 22.78 -32.64 -9.93
N SER A 24 23.10 -32.66 -8.65
CA SER A 24 22.22 -32.20 -7.58
C SER A 24 21.63 -30.83 -7.95
N THR A 25 20.30 -30.75 -8.02
CA THR A 25 19.57 -29.51 -8.24
C THR A 25 19.97 -28.41 -7.24
N MET A 26 20.45 -28.78 -6.05
CA MET A 26 21.01 -27.87 -5.05
C MET A 26 22.28 -27.13 -5.53
N ASN A 27 23.15 -27.80 -6.31
CA ASN A 27 24.36 -27.14 -6.82
C ASN A 27 24.04 -26.16 -7.95
N ARG A 28 23.04 -26.44 -8.77
CA ARG A 28 22.56 -25.50 -9.80
C ARG A 28 21.91 -24.26 -9.17
N THR A 29 21.09 -24.43 -8.14
CA THR A 29 20.44 -23.33 -7.46
C THR A 29 21.46 -22.42 -6.72
N ARG A 30 22.49 -23.02 -6.10
CA ARG A 30 23.58 -22.24 -5.46
C ARG A 30 24.44 -21.47 -6.49
N LEU A 31 24.74 -22.09 -7.64
CA LEU A 31 25.46 -21.40 -8.72
C LEU A 31 24.65 -20.25 -9.32
N LEU A 32 23.36 -20.42 -9.53
CA LEU A 32 22.48 -19.37 -10.01
C LEU A 32 22.32 -18.24 -8.98
N GLN A 33 22.18 -18.56 -7.69
CA GLN A 33 22.12 -17.56 -6.62
C GLN A 33 23.43 -16.78 -6.46
N SER A 34 24.60 -17.43 -6.62
CA SER A 34 25.87 -16.73 -6.56
C SER A 34 26.10 -15.81 -7.78
N GLN A 35 25.63 -16.20 -8.96
CA GLN A 35 25.73 -15.36 -10.16
C GLN A 35 24.77 -14.18 -10.13
N THR A 36 23.55 -14.35 -9.64
CA THR A 36 22.60 -13.22 -9.47
C THR A 36 23.06 -12.24 -8.41
N SER A 37 23.60 -12.70 -7.28
CA SER A 37 24.09 -11.79 -6.22
C SER A 37 25.29 -10.94 -6.66
N VAL A 38 26.16 -11.47 -7.53
CA VAL A 38 27.31 -10.72 -8.07
C VAL A 38 26.85 -9.69 -9.11
N LEU A 39 25.83 -10.01 -9.90
CA LEU A 39 25.25 -9.07 -10.86
C LEU A 39 24.45 -7.96 -10.15
N ASP A 40 23.68 -8.29 -9.13
CA ASP A 40 22.92 -7.31 -8.34
C ASP A 40 23.84 -6.34 -7.58
N ASN A 41 24.93 -6.82 -6.98
CA ASN A 41 25.86 -5.96 -6.27
C ASN A 41 26.67 -5.06 -7.20
N ARG A 42 27.05 -5.53 -8.39
CA ARG A 42 27.73 -4.68 -9.38
C ARG A 42 26.80 -3.65 -10.01
N ALA A 43 25.56 -4.06 -10.33
CA ALA A 43 24.54 -3.15 -10.81
C ALA A 43 24.19 -2.10 -9.74
N ALA A 44 23.96 -2.50 -8.50
CA ALA A 44 23.65 -1.59 -7.40
C ALA A 44 24.75 -0.56 -7.17
N THR A 45 26.02 -0.96 -7.22
CA THR A 45 27.15 -0.04 -7.05
C THR A 45 27.34 0.90 -8.25
N GLN A 46 27.07 0.42 -9.46
CA GLN A 46 27.19 1.23 -10.69
C GLN A 46 26.03 2.23 -10.83
N TYR A 47 24.85 1.90 -10.29
CA TYR A 47 23.65 2.75 -10.33
C TYR A 47 23.47 3.61 -9.10
N SER A 48 24.21 3.39 -8.01
CA SER A 48 24.09 4.19 -6.77
C SER A 48 24.42 5.69 -6.97
N ASN A 49 25.16 6.04 -8.01
CA ASN A 49 25.51 7.41 -8.37
C ASN A 49 24.72 7.97 -9.58
N SER A 50 23.76 7.22 -10.11
CA SER A 50 22.96 7.66 -11.26
C SER A 50 21.64 8.24 -10.79
N GLU A 51 21.61 9.49 -10.39
CA GLU A 51 20.37 10.24 -10.09
C GLU A 51 19.36 10.25 -11.26
N ARG A 52 19.82 9.88 -12.46
CA ARG A 52 19.06 9.95 -13.71
C ARG A 52 18.16 8.74 -14.01
N LEU A 53 18.25 7.66 -13.21
CA LEU A 53 17.51 6.41 -13.43
C LEU A 53 16.48 6.10 -12.34
N LEU A 54 16.32 6.97 -11.36
CA LEU A 54 15.15 6.92 -10.48
C LEU A 54 13.94 7.33 -11.32
N PRO A 55 12.88 6.52 -11.35
CA PRO A 55 11.65 6.93 -12.01
C PRO A 55 11.19 8.27 -11.43
N PRO A 56 10.63 9.19 -12.25
CA PRO A 56 10.23 10.54 -11.81
C PRO A 56 9.22 10.54 -10.64
N SER A 57 8.71 9.38 -10.27
CA SER A 57 7.87 9.17 -9.09
C SER A 57 8.65 9.07 -7.75
N ALA A 58 9.99 9.04 -7.78
CA ALA A 58 10.78 9.02 -6.53
C ALA A 58 11.07 10.44 -5.98
N GLU A 59 10.99 11.47 -6.82
CA GLU A 59 11.12 12.87 -6.40
C GLU A 59 9.78 13.42 -5.92
N GLY A 60 9.22 12.88 -4.87
CA GLY A 60 7.95 13.41 -4.36
C GLY A 60 7.14 12.43 -3.52
N VAL A 61 7.66 11.25 -3.25
CA VAL A 61 7.07 10.44 -2.20
C VAL A 61 7.36 11.14 -0.87
N ALA A 62 6.50 12.10 -0.55
CA ALA A 62 6.50 12.71 0.77
C ALA A 62 6.56 11.57 1.79
N PHE A 63 7.62 11.54 2.61
CA PHE A 63 7.78 10.52 3.63
C PHE A 63 6.56 10.58 4.55
N VAL A 64 5.65 9.64 4.38
CA VAL A 64 4.48 9.47 5.25
C VAL A 64 4.88 8.50 6.35
N ALA A 65 4.72 8.91 7.59
CA ALA A 65 5.00 8.03 8.72
C ALA A 65 4.08 6.78 8.64
N PRO A 66 4.60 5.59 8.96
CA PRO A 66 3.82 4.36 8.92
C PRO A 66 2.65 4.40 9.91
N TYR A 67 1.57 3.73 9.58
CA TYR A 67 0.45 3.55 10.49
C TYR A 67 0.81 2.48 11.54
N ASN A 68 0.95 2.89 12.78
CA ASN A 68 1.29 2.04 13.93
C ASN A 68 0.09 1.82 14.87
N GLY A 69 -1.14 2.05 14.40
CA GLY A 69 -2.34 1.82 15.19
C GLY A 69 -2.63 0.34 15.44
N SER A 70 -3.28 0.03 16.53
CA SER A 70 -3.63 -1.34 16.94
C SER A 70 -4.91 -1.88 16.30
N TYR A 71 -5.66 -1.05 15.55
CA TYR A 71 -6.93 -1.48 14.96
C TYR A 71 -6.72 -2.54 13.87
N GLN A 72 -7.38 -3.69 14.01
CA GLN A 72 -7.34 -4.83 13.07
C GLN A 72 -8.74 -5.23 12.56
N GLY A 73 -9.74 -4.36 12.77
CA GLY A 73 -11.12 -4.63 12.39
C GLY A 73 -11.40 -4.51 10.89
N PRO A 74 -12.65 -4.77 10.47
CA PRO A 74 -13.02 -4.85 9.05
C PRO A 74 -12.83 -3.55 8.28
N TYR A 75 -12.87 -2.40 8.95
CA TYR A 75 -12.73 -1.10 8.30
C TYR A 75 -11.30 -0.81 7.84
N LEU A 76 -10.28 -1.52 8.37
CA LEU A 76 -8.88 -1.33 7.95
C LEU A 76 -8.69 -1.64 6.46
N ALA A 77 -9.22 -2.78 6.00
CA ALA A 77 -9.16 -3.17 4.60
C ALA A 77 -9.95 -2.20 3.70
N MET A 78 -11.13 -1.75 4.16
CA MET A 78 -11.95 -0.78 3.43
C MET A 78 -11.23 0.57 3.28
N ALA A 79 -10.57 1.05 4.34
CA ALA A 79 -9.82 2.31 4.31
C ALA A 79 -8.60 2.21 3.38
N ARG A 80 -7.86 1.09 3.39
CA ARG A 80 -6.77 0.85 2.43
C ARG A 80 -7.26 0.85 0.98
N ALA A 81 -8.40 0.20 0.71
CA ALA A 81 -9.00 0.17 -0.61
C ALA A 81 -9.48 1.57 -1.06
N ALA A 82 -10.06 2.37 -0.15
CA ALA A 82 -10.45 3.74 -0.43
C ALA A 82 -9.23 4.63 -0.72
N ALA A 83 -8.16 4.53 0.07
CA ALA A 83 -6.91 5.26 -0.16
C ALA A 83 -6.31 4.91 -1.53
N ALA A 84 -6.21 3.62 -1.87
CA ALA A 84 -5.70 3.17 -3.16
C ALA A 84 -6.52 3.69 -4.34
N ARG A 85 -7.87 3.66 -4.24
CA ARG A 85 -8.79 4.15 -5.29
C ARG A 85 -8.58 5.63 -5.59
N HIS A 86 -8.21 6.41 -4.60
CA HIS A 86 -8.02 7.86 -4.72
C HIS A 86 -6.55 8.29 -4.74
N ASN A 87 -5.60 7.36 -4.95
CA ASN A 87 -4.15 7.62 -5.01
C ASN A 87 -3.65 8.41 -3.79
N ILE A 88 -4.04 7.97 -2.60
CA ILE A 88 -3.60 8.52 -1.32
C ILE A 88 -2.63 7.52 -0.68
N PRO A 89 -1.50 7.97 -0.08
CA PRO A 89 -0.67 7.09 0.73
C PRO A 89 -1.51 6.38 1.81
N ALA A 90 -1.53 5.05 1.79
CA ALA A 90 -2.44 4.27 2.65
C ALA A 90 -2.27 4.63 4.14
N ASP A 91 -1.03 4.71 4.61
CA ASP A 91 -0.75 5.01 6.01
C ASP A 91 -1.20 6.41 6.44
N LEU A 92 -1.16 7.39 5.52
CA LEU A 92 -1.70 8.73 5.76
C LEU A 92 -3.21 8.67 6.03
N PHE A 93 -3.95 7.95 5.18
CA PHE A 93 -5.40 7.86 5.32
C PHE A 93 -5.81 7.03 6.56
N LEU A 94 -5.08 5.97 6.88
CA LEU A 94 -5.33 5.19 8.10
C LEU A 94 -5.12 6.02 9.37
N ARG A 95 -4.09 6.87 9.40
CA ARG A 95 -3.85 7.79 10.52
C ARG A 95 -4.93 8.86 10.61
N LEU A 96 -5.42 9.35 9.46
CA LEU A 96 -6.56 10.26 9.42
C LEU A 96 -7.79 9.61 10.05
N VAL A 97 -8.18 8.42 9.63
CA VAL A 97 -9.35 7.71 10.18
C VAL A 97 -9.21 7.43 11.68
N GLN A 98 -7.99 7.05 12.11
CA GLN A 98 -7.68 6.89 13.53
C GLN A 98 -7.88 8.19 14.31
N GLN A 99 -7.45 9.33 13.76
CA GLN A 99 -7.58 10.65 14.40
C GLN A 99 -9.03 11.14 14.41
N GLU A 100 -9.79 10.88 13.34
CA GLU A 100 -11.16 11.37 13.19
C GLU A 100 -12.17 10.65 14.11
N SER A 101 -12.11 9.33 14.13
CA SER A 101 -13.15 8.54 14.82
C SER A 101 -12.61 7.47 15.77
N GLY A 102 -11.29 7.23 15.78
CA GLY A 102 -10.73 6.06 16.45
C GLY A 102 -11.32 4.75 15.90
N TRP A 103 -11.71 4.72 14.62
CA TRP A 103 -12.36 3.58 13.95
C TRP A 103 -13.80 3.31 14.42
N ASN A 104 -14.46 4.28 15.06
CA ASN A 104 -15.87 4.19 15.41
C ASN A 104 -16.74 4.62 14.22
N ALA A 105 -17.42 3.65 13.58
CA ALA A 105 -18.31 3.91 12.44
C ALA A 105 -19.55 4.76 12.82
N ASN A 106 -19.92 4.77 14.10
CA ASN A 106 -21.06 5.52 14.61
C ASN A 106 -20.66 6.84 15.28
N ALA A 107 -19.43 7.28 15.09
CA ALA A 107 -18.97 8.53 15.70
C ALA A 107 -19.75 9.73 15.15
N ILE A 108 -20.19 10.60 16.05
CA ILE A 108 -20.84 11.88 15.74
C ILE A 108 -20.12 12.95 16.54
N SER A 109 -19.54 13.94 15.85
CA SER A 109 -18.89 15.05 16.54
C SER A 109 -19.89 16.09 17.03
N VAL A 110 -19.45 16.97 17.94
CA VAL A 110 -20.25 18.11 18.42
C VAL A 110 -20.70 19.01 17.27
N LYS A 111 -19.91 19.10 16.19
CA LYS A 111 -20.24 19.86 14.98
C LYS A 111 -21.13 19.10 13.99
N GLY A 112 -21.49 17.84 14.29
CA GLY A 112 -22.33 17.00 13.45
C GLY A 112 -21.58 16.27 12.33
N ALA A 113 -20.26 16.14 12.40
CA ALA A 113 -19.51 15.27 11.49
C ALA A 113 -19.78 13.80 11.80
N LEU A 114 -19.83 12.95 10.77
CA LEU A 114 -20.36 11.59 10.86
C LEU A 114 -19.34 10.54 10.41
N GLY A 115 -19.32 9.44 11.16
CA GLY A 115 -18.71 8.16 10.78
C GLY A 115 -17.19 8.13 10.85
N LEU A 116 -16.60 7.14 10.18
CA LEU A 116 -15.17 6.81 10.25
C LEU A 116 -14.24 7.96 9.86
N ALA A 117 -14.57 8.68 8.80
CA ALA A 117 -13.80 9.79 8.27
C ALA A 117 -14.40 11.16 8.66
N GLN A 118 -15.36 11.19 9.58
CA GLN A 118 -16.00 12.40 10.12
C GLN A 118 -16.41 13.41 9.05
N LEU A 119 -17.18 12.94 8.06
CA LEU A 119 -17.71 13.83 7.02
C LEU A 119 -18.82 14.71 7.55
N MET A 120 -18.72 16.00 7.30
CA MET A 120 -19.84 16.92 7.52
C MET A 120 -21.01 16.57 6.57
N PRO A 121 -22.26 16.63 7.01
CA PRO A 121 -23.43 16.33 6.17
C PRO A 121 -23.46 17.06 4.83
N GLN A 122 -23.06 18.32 4.84
CA GLN A 122 -22.97 19.12 3.60
C GLN A 122 -21.90 18.59 2.65
N THR A 123 -20.73 18.21 3.19
CA THR A 123 -19.66 17.61 2.39
C THR A 123 -20.09 16.26 1.83
N ALA A 124 -20.75 15.43 2.63
CA ALA A 124 -21.28 14.14 2.20
C ALA A 124 -22.32 14.31 1.07
N ALA A 125 -23.20 15.30 1.16
CA ALA A 125 -24.18 15.62 0.13
C ALA A 125 -23.52 16.03 -1.19
N VAL A 126 -22.54 16.94 -1.14
CA VAL A 126 -21.77 17.36 -2.34
C VAL A 126 -21.02 16.19 -2.97
N LEU A 127 -20.50 15.30 -2.13
CA LEU A 127 -19.84 14.09 -2.60
C LEU A 127 -20.82 12.99 -3.06
N GLY A 128 -22.13 13.11 -2.83
CA GLY A 128 -23.13 12.11 -3.18
C GLY A 128 -22.92 10.77 -2.43
N VAL A 129 -22.50 10.81 -1.16
CA VAL A 129 -22.28 9.63 -0.34
C VAL A 129 -23.19 9.63 0.91
N ASN A 130 -23.57 8.44 1.35
CA ASN A 130 -24.23 8.27 2.64
C ASN A 130 -23.16 8.20 3.74
N PRO A 131 -23.05 9.22 4.63
CA PRO A 131 -22.02 9.23 5.67
C PRO A 131 -22.28 8.20 6.78
N GLY A 132 -23.49 7.63 6.89
CA GLY A 132 -23.83 6.54 7.81
C GLY A 132 -23.41 5.16 7.33
N ASP A 133 -23.07 5.01 6.04
CA ASP A 133 -22.53 3.76 5.51
C ASP A 133 -21.00 3.78 5.60
N PRO A 134 -20.36 2.84 6.30
CA PRO A 134 -18.93 2.85 6.52
C PRO A 134 -18.10 2.86 5.23
N ALA A 135 -18.50 2.11 4.21
CA ALA A 135 -17.75 2.02 2.95
C ALA A 135 -17.87 3.34 2.15
N GLN A 136 -19.07 3.92 2.10
CA GLN A 136 -19.30 5.20 1.43
C GLN A 136 -18.64 6.35 2.20
N ASN A 137 -18.66 6.33 3.53
CA ASN A 137 -18.00 7.30 4.38
C ASN A 137 -16.49 7.31 4.15
N LEU A 138 -15.83 6.15 4.20
CA LEU A 138 -14.39 6.03 3.92
C LEU A 138 -14.06 6.45 2.48
N ASN A 139 -14.86 6.03 1.49
CA ASN A 139 -14.64 6.43 0.10
C ASN A 139 -14.82 7.94 -0.10
N GLY A 140 -15.83 8.54 0.53
CA GLY A 140 -16.08 9.97 0.52
C GLY A 140 -14.96 10.76 1.19
N GLY A 141 -14.50 10.32 2.36
CA GLY A 141 -13.39 10.93 3.08
C GLY A 141 -12.09 10.89 2.29
N ALA A 142 -11.77 9.74 1.68
CA ALA A 142 -10.61 9.62 0.81
C ALA A 142 -10.72 10.56 -0.40
N ARG A 143 -11.86 10.59 -1.09
CA ARG A 143 -12.09 11.49 -2.22
C ARG A 143 -11.95 12.96 -1.81
N TYR A 144 -12.49 13.35 -0.66
CA TYR A 144 -12.40 14.73 -0.18
C TYR A 144 -10.94 15.11 0.15
N LEU A 145 -10.19 14.23 0.81
CA LEU A 145 -8.77 14.46 1.08
C LEU A 145 -7.97 14.59 -0.23
N ARG A 146 -8.25 13.75 -1.23
CA ARG A 146 -7.60 13.84 -2.53
C ARG A 146 -7.89 15.15 -3.25
N GLN A 147 -9.12 15.64 -3.22
CA GLN A 147 -9.49 16.95 -3.75
C GLN A 147 -8.71 18.09 -3.08
N GLN A 148 -8.47 18.01 -1.76
CA GLN A 148 -7.65 19.01 -1.08
C GLN A 148 -6.18 18.91 -1.53
N TYR A 149 -5.65 17.71 -1.72
CA TYR A 149 -4.31 17.55 -2.24
C TYR A 149 -4.18 18.08 -3.67
N GLU A 150 -5.13 17.83 -4.54
CA GLU A 150 -5.14 18.37 -5.91
C GLU A 150 -5.17 19.89 -5.93
N LYS A 151 -5.84 20.50 -4.95
CA LYS A 151 -5.90 21.96 -4.83
C LYS A 151 -4.59 22.57 -4.31
N PHE A 152 -3.96 21.96 -3.32
CA PHE A 152 -2.84 22.56 -2.60
C PHE A 152 -1.46 21.96 -2.94
N GLY A 153 -1.39 20.80 -3.57
CA GLY A 153 -0.15 20.14 -3.98
C GLY A 153 0.71 19.58 -2.83
N ASP A 154 0.25 19.69 -1.59
CA ASP A 154 0.96 19.29 -0.38
C ASP A 154 0.02 18.55 0.56
N TRP A 155 0.42 17.36 1.06
CA TRP A 155 -0.39 16.57 1.97
C TRP A 155 -0.62 17.24 3.33
N ARG A 156 0.32 18.05 3.84
CA ARG A 156 0.15 18.78 5.09
C ARG A 156 -0.93 19.84 4.94
N LEU A 157 -0.93 20.56 3.82
CA LEU A 157 -1.97 21.53 3.50
C LEU A 157 -3.31 20.86 3.23
N ALA A 158 -3.31 19.70 2.58
CA ALA A 158 -4.51 18.90 2.38
C ALA A 158 -5.15 18.44 3.69
N LEU A 159 -4.35 17.98 4.66
CA LEU A 159 -4.81 17.63 6.01
C LEU A 159 -5.36 18.85 6.75
N ALA A 160 -4.66 19.98 6.66
CA ALA A 160 -5.14 21.24 7.24
C ALA A 160 -6.48 21.67 6.63
N ALA A 161 -6.63 21.53 5.31
CA ALA A 161 -7.88 21.84 4.61
C ALA A 161 -9.00 20.86 4.95
N TYR A 162 -8.67 19.60 5.18
CA TYR A 162 -9.63 18.59 5.63
C TYR A 162 -10.25 18.96 6.97
N ASN A 163 -9.42 19.38 7.94
CA ASN A 163 -9.83 19.72 9.30
C ASN A 163 -10.44 21.13 9.40
N ALA A 164 -9.75 22.16 8.88
CA ALA A 164 -10.13 23.57 9.04
C ALA A 164 -10.93 24.15 7.88
N GLY A 165 -11.08 23.36 6.80
CA GLY A 165 -11.67 23.82 5.55
C GLY A 165 -10.65 24.50 4.61
N PRO A 166 -10.83 24.36 3.27
CA PRO A 166 -9.90 24.90 2.29
C PRO A 166 -9.80 26.43 2.34
N GLY A 167 -10.86 27.14 2.69
CA GLY A 167 -10.83 28.60 2.82
C GLY A 167 -9.89 29.12 3.91
N ALA A 168 -9.64 28.33 4.97
CA ALA A 168 -8.67 28.69 5.99
C ALA A 168 -7.23 28.57 5.43
N VAL A 169 -6.92 27.50 4.71
CA VAL A 169 -5.61 27.31 4.06
C VAL A 169 -5.37 28.38 2.99
N ASP A 170 -6.38 28.71 2.18
CA ASP A 170 -6.29 29.78 1.19
C ASP A 170 -5.95 31.13 1.82
N ARG A 171 -6.56 31.43 2.98
CA ARG A 171 -6.33 32.70 3.72
C ARG A 171 -4.91 32.80 4.24
N TYR A 172 -4.40 31.74 4.86
CA TYR A 172 -3.09 31.78 5.53
C TYR A 172 -1.96 31.35 4.58
N ARG A 173 -2.27 30.74 3.44
CA ARG A 173 -1.31 30.17 2.47
C ARG A 173 -0.34 29.16 3.09
N ASP A 174 -0.72 28.58 4.22
CA ASP A 174 -0.04 27.56 5.00
C ASP A 174 -1.05 26.90 5.94
N VAL A 175 -0.57 25.98 6.79
CA VAL A 175 -1.38 25.41 7.89
C VAL A 175 -1.87 26.54 8.78
N PRO A 176 -3.18 26.72 8.93
CA PRO A 176 -3.73 27.80 9.73
C PRO A 176 -3.20 27.79 11.18
N PRO A 177 -3.00 28.94 11.83
CA PRO A 177 -2.49 29.02 13.20
C PRO A 177 -3.56 28.67 14.24
N TYR A 178 -4.36 27.65 13.94
CA TYR A 178 -5.33 27.07 14.86
C TYR A 178 -4.69 25.90 15.58
N ALA A 179 -4.65 25.93 16.92
CA ALA A 179 -3.99 24.90 17.73
C ALA A 179 -4.51 23.49 17.41
N GLU A 180 -5.83 23.35 17.19
CA GLU A 180 -6.47 22.10 16.78
C GLU A 180 -5.90 21.60 15.44
N THR A 181 -5.89 22.45 14.41
CA THR A 181 -5.44 22.09 13.06
C THR A 181 -3.95 21.78 13.01
N GLN A 182 -3.12 22.58 13.70
CA GLN A 182 -1.68 22.33 13.79
C GLN A 182 -1.39 20.98 14.47
N ASN A 183 -2.10 20.67 15.55
CA ASN A 183 -1.97 19.38 16.21
C ASN A 183 -2.47 18.24 15.32
N TYR A 184 -3.59 18.40 14.64
CA TYR A 184 -4.15 17.45 13.69
C TYR A 184 -3.13 17.07 12.60
N VAL A 185 -2.56 18.10 11.94
CA VAL A 185 -1.53 17.89 10.91
C VAL A 185 -0.31 17.19 11.49
N ARG A 186 0.20 17.62 12.64
CA ARG A 186 1.37 17.01 13.28
C ARG A 186 1.13 15.53 13.63
N VAL A 187 -0.02 15.19 14.19
CA VAL A 187 -0.35 13.80 14.57
C VAL A 187 -0.46 12.89 13.35
N ILE A 188 -1.11 13.34 12.28
CA ILE A 188 -1.35 12.52 11.09
C ILE A 188 -0.10 12.49 10.20
N TRP A 189 0.56 13.61 10.00
CA TRP A 189 1.77 13.66 9.18
C TRP A 189 2.97 13.01 9.87
N GLY A 190 3.06 13.11 11.19
CA GLY A 190 4.10 12.46 12.00
C GLY A 190 5.40 13.24 12.14
N ARG A 191 5.33 14.56 11.95
CA ARG A 191 6.48 15.48 12.13
C ARG A 191 6.02 16.75 12.82
#